data_11555e8b5f16e57a3dc91d24d03061f9
#
_entry.id   11555e8b5f16e57a3dc91d24d03061f9
#
_cell.length_a   1.000
_cell.length_b   1.000
_cell.length_c   1.000
_cell.angle_alpha   90.00
_cell.angle_beta   90.00
_cell.angle_gamma   90.00
#
_symmetry.space_group_name_H-M   'P 1'
#
loop_
_entity.id
_entity.type
_entity.pdbx_description
1 polymer ?
#
loop_
_entity_poly.entity_id
_entity_poly.type
_entity_poly.pdbx_seq_one_letter_code
_entity_poly.pdbx_strand_id
1 'polypeptide(L)'
;MYDAIVVGGSFAGMSAAMQLARARQNVLVIDAGQPRNRFADEAHGFLGQDGRAPAAIMRDAHCQVLRYPNVEIISGEARTARAFSDGFAVDLSSGVQHRARRLILATGVSDTLPAIPGIGKRWGETVLHCPYCHGYEVRDVPLGVIAAQPM
;
A
#
# COMPACT_ATOMS: atom_id res chain seq x y z
N MET A 1 21.10 -2.52 12.34
CA MET A 1 19.72 -2.48 12.90
C MET A 1 19.13 -1.13 12.55
N TYR A 2 17.95 -1.08 11.94
CA TYR A 2 17.26 0.17 11.59
C TYR A 2 16.59 0.80 12.81
N ASP A 3 16.29 2.09 12.73
CA ASP A 3 15.46 2.77 13.74
C ASP A 3 13.99 2.40 13.55
N ALA A 4 13.55 2.21 12.28
CA ALA A 4 12.23 1.73 11.95
C ALA A 4 12.23 0.84 10.71
N ILE A 5 11.35 -0.17 10.72
CA ILE A 5 10.92 -0.88 9.52
C ILE A 5 9.48 -0.46 9.22
N VAL A 6 9.22 -0.14 7.95
CA VAL A 6 7.88 0.12 7.41
C VAL A 6 7.51 -1.04 6.49
N VAL A 7 6.44 -1.75 6.78
CA VAL A 7 5.92 -2.83 5.95
C VAL A 7 4.80 -2.29 5.06
N GLY A 8 5.05 -2.24 3.77
CA GLY A 8 4.19 -1.67 2.74
C GLY A 8 4.74 -0.34 2.20
N GLY A 9 5.05 -0.31 0.90
CA GLY A 9 5.66 0.82 0.20
C GLY A 9 4.68 1.66 -0.62
N SER A 10 3.38 1.64 -0.28
CA SER A 10 2.38 2.49 -0.92
C SER A 10 2.19 3.82 -0.15
N PHE A 11 1.08 4.52 -0.37
CA PHE A 11 0.83 5.88 0.12
C PHE A 11 1.13 6.07 1.62
N ALA A 12 0.59 5.20 2.47
CA ALA A 12 0.79 5.29 3.91
C ALA A 12 2.24 5.03 4.31
N GLY A 13 2.87 3.99 3.74
CA GLY A 13 4.25 3.64 4.06
C GLY A 13 5.25 4.69 3.56
N MET A 14 5.08 5.21 2.36
CA MET A 14 5.93 6.30 1.85
C MET A 14 5.77 7.58 2.67
N SER A 15 4.55 7.91 3.09
CA SER A 15 4.32 9.06 3.98
C SER A 15 5.04 8.89 5.32
N ALA A 16 4.96 7.72 5.92
CA ALA A 16 5.65 7.41 7.17
C ALA A 16 7.18 7.46 6.98
N ALA A 17 7.71 6.83 5.93
CA ALA A 17 9.13 6.82 5.61
C ALA A 17 9.68 8.24 5.41
N MET A 18 8.94 9.09 4.69
CA MET A 18 9.30 10.49 4.48
C MET A 18 9.47 11.24 5.81
N GLN A 19 8.51 11.11 6.74
CA GLN A 19 8.58 11.81 8.03
C GLN A 19 9.74 11.30 8.91
N LEU A 20 9.93 9.97 8.93
CA LEU A 20 11.05 9.36 9.67
C LEU A 20 12.40 9.76 9.07
N ALA A 21 12.52 9.80 7.74
CA ALA A 21 13.72 10.24 7.05
C ALA A 21 14.09 11.68 7.41
N ARG A 22 13.11 12.58 7.42
CA ARG A 22 13.28 13.97 7.83
C ARG A 22 13.64 14.13 9.32
N ALA A 23 13.18 13.20 10.15
CA ALA A 23 13.60 13.08 11.55
C ALA A 23 14.96 12.39 11.71
N ARG A 24 15.70 12.16 10.62
CA ARG A 24 17.05 11.57 10.60
C ARG A 24 17.10 10.14 11.16
N GLN A 25 16.00 9.39 11.05
CA GLN A 25 15.96 7.98 11.43
C GLN A 25 16.42 7.11 10.26
N ASN A 26 17.14 6.02 10.54
CA ASN A 26 17.46 5.00 9.53
C ASN A 26 16.26 4.10 9.31
N VAL A 27 15.70 4.12 8.10
CA VAL A 27 14.43 3.48 7.76
C VAL A 27 14.63 2.43 6.69
N LEU A 28 14.08 1.24 6.93
CA LEU A 28 13.88 0.23 5.90
C LEU A 28 12.39 0.17 5.53
N VAL A 29 12.09 0.29 4.25
CA VAL A 29 10.75 0.02 3.70
C VAL A 29 10.79 -1.32 2.99
N ILE A 30 9.86 -2.21 3.34
CA ILE A 30 9.69 -3.52 2.69
C ILE A 30 8.40 -3.45 1.88
N ASP A 31 8.51 -3.56 0.55
CA ASP A 31 7.36 -3.43 -0.35
C ASP A 31 7.19 -4.66 -1.24
N ALA A 32 6.01 -5.27 -1.17
CA ALA A 32 5.63 -6.40 -2.03
C ALA A 32 5.19 -5.96 -3.44
N GLY A 33 5.07 -4.66 -3.71
CA GLY A 33 4.70 -4.11 -5.01
C GLY A 33 3.25 -4.41 -5.43
N GLN A 34 2.36 -4.65 -4.48
CA GLN A 34 0.95 -5.02 -4.75
C GLN A 34 -0.05 -4.04 -4.10
N PRO A 35 -0.04 -2.75 -4.48
CA PRO A 35 -1.01 -1.81 -3.93
C PRO A 35 -2.43 -2.19 -4.34
N ARG A 36 -3.42 -1.90 -3.46
CA ARG A 36 -4.83 -2.23 -3.70
C ARG A 36 -5.39 -1.58 -4.96
N ASN A 37 -4.97 -0.36 -5.24
CA ASN A 37 -5.40 0.44 -6.39
C ASN A 37 -4.61 0.17 -7.69
N ARG A 38 -3.86 -0.93 -7.77
CA ARG A 38 -3.07 -1.28 -8.97
C ARG A 38 -3.89 -1.51 -10.23
N PHE A 39 -5.20 -1.74 -10.08
CA PHE A 39 -6.14 -1.97 -11.18
C PHE A 39 -6.80 -0.68 -11.69
N ALA A 40 -6.64 0.44 -10.98
CA ALA A 40 -7.25 1.71 -11.36
C ALA A 40 -6.31 2.50 -12.27
N ASP A 41 -6.87 3.08 -13.33
CA ASP A 41 -6.12 3.96 -14.24
C ASP A 41 -5.84 5.32 -13.59
N GLU A 42 -6.78 5.82 -12.77
CA GLU A 42 -6.71 7.11 -12.10
C GLU A 42 -7.00 7.00 -10.61
N ALA A 43 -6.44 7.91 -9.83
CA ALA A 43 -6.71 8.06 -8.41
C ALA A 43 -7.51 9.34 -8.19
N HIS A 44 -8.64 9.23 -7.47
CA HIS A 44 -9.51 10.37 -7.20
C HIS A 44 -9.63 10.67 -5.70
N GLY A 45 -10.00 11.93 -5.39
CA GLY A 45 -10.21 12.37 -4.02
C GLY A 45 -8.92 12.61 -3.23
N PHE A 46 -7.76 12.61 -3.88
CA PHE A 46 -6.49 12.95 -3.25
C PHE A 46 -6.02 14.34 -3.72
N LEU A 47 -6.19 15.33 -2.86
CA LEU A 47 -5.86 16.73 -3.18
C LEU A 47 -4.43 16.88 -3.72
N GLY A 48 -4.30 17.53 -4.87
CA GLY A 48 -3.04 17.72 -5.57
C GLY A 48 -2.59 16.53 -6.42
N GLN A 49 -3.32 15.41 -6.41
CA GLN A 49 -3.04 14.19 -7.18
C GLN A 49 -4.26 13.67 -7.94
N ASP A 50 -5.37 14.38 -7.87
CA ASP A 50 -6.64 13.97 -8.48
C ASP A 50 -6.50 13.75 -9.99
N GLY A 51 -7.06 12.64 -10.51
CA GLY A 51 -6.96 12.25 -11.91
C GLY A 51 -5.59 11.70 -12.34
N ARG A 52 -4.63 11.54 -11.43
CA ARG A 52 -3.33 10.95 -11.76
C ARG A 52 -3.33 9.43 -11.63
N ALA A 53 -2.60 8.76 -12.51
CA ALA A 53 -2.38 7.33 -12.39
C ALA A 53 -1.70 6.97 -11.06
N PRO A 54 -2.23 6.02 -10.27
CA PRO A 54 -1.65 5.61 -8.98
C PRO A 54 -0.17 5.25 -9.07
N ALA A 55 0.21 4.55 -10.14
CA ALA A 55 1.60 4.17 -10.37
C ALA A 55 2.52 5.39 -10.60
N ALA A 56 2.04 6.46 -11.22
CA ALA A 56 2.80 7.68 -11.41
C ALA A 56 3.02 8.42 -10.07
N ILE A 57 1.96 8.51 -9.26
CA ILE A 57 2.04 9.10 -7.92
C ILE A 57 3.08 8.35 -7.07
N MET A 58 3.05 7.01 -7.10
CA MET A 58 3.97 6.19 -6.33
C MET A 58 5.41 6.29 -6.81
N ARG A 59 5.66 6.36 -8.13
CA ARG A 59 7.02 6.61 -8.65
C ARG A 59 7.58 7.91 -8.13
N ASP A 60 6.78 8.99 -8.17
CA ASP A 60 7.20 10.30 -7.66
C ASP A 60 7.48 10.24 -6.15
N ALA A 61 6.63 9.57 -5.38
CA ALA A 61 6.80 9.39 -3.94
C ALA A 61 8.10 8.62 -3.62
N HIS A 62 8.37 7.51 -4.31
CA HIS A 62 9.61 6.75 -4.17
C HIS A 62 10.84 7.60 -4.50
N CYS A 63 10.82 8.34 -5.62
CA CYS A 63 11.90 9.25 -5.99
C CYS A 63 12.15 10.32 -4.93
N GLN A 64 11.10 10.86 -4.32
CA GLN A 64 11.23 11.87 -3.26
C GLN A 64 11.82 11.27 -1.97
N VAL A 65 11.36 10.10 -1.55
CA VAL A 65 11.83 9.42 -0.35
C VAL A 65 13.29 8.99 -0.49
N LEU A 66 13.68 8.46 -1.65
CA LEU A 66 15.05 8.02 -1.91
C LEU A 66 16.08 9.16 -2.02
N ARG A 67 15.66 10.43 -2.03
CA ARG A 67 16.58 11.56 -1.85
C ARG A 67 17.20 11.64 -0.45
N TYR A 68 16.61 10.96 0.51
CA TYR A 68 17.11 10.87 1.87
C TYR A 68 18.04 9.65 2.00
N PRO A 69 19.35 9.86 2.30
CA PRO A 69 20.34 8.78 2.31
C PRO A 69 20.15 7.77 3.45
N ASN A 70 19.28 8.06 4.39
CA ASN A 70 18.94 7.23 5.55
C ASN A 70 17.68 6.36 5.31
N VAL A 71 17.21 6.27 4.06
CA VAL A 71 16.10 5.39 3.69
C VAL A 71 16.58 4.33 2.70
N GLU A 72 16.23 3.10 2.98
CA GLU A 72 16.36 1.97 2.06
C GLU A 72 14.98 1.42 1.74
N ILE A 73 14.73 1.12 0.46
CA ILE A 73 13.50 0.47 0.00
C ILE A 73 13.90 -0.84 -0.65
N ILE A 74 13.35 -1.95 -0.14
CA ILE A 74 13.58 -3.27 -0.70
C ILE A 74 12.29 -3.88 -1.22
N SER A 75 12.39 -4.61 -2.33
CA SER A 75 11.29 -5.44 -2.82
C SER A 75 11.25 -6.74 -2.04
N GLY A 76 10.09 -7.08 -1.48
CA GLY A 76 9.92 -8.33 -0.72
C GLY A 76 8.58 -8.38 0.01
N GLU A 77 8.18 -9.59 0.35
CA GLU A 77 6.97 -9.86 1.13
C GLU A 77 7.35 -10.16 2.58
N ALA A 78 6.89 -9.34 3.52
CA ALA A 78 7.01 -9.61 4.94
C ALA A 78 5.99 -10.70 5.35
N ARG A 79 6.49 -11.80 5.92
CA ARG A 79 5.66 -12.96 6.31
C ARG A 79 5.31 -12.95 7.78
N THR A 80 6.29 -12.65 8.62
CA THR A 80 6.10 -12.62 10.07
C THR A 80 6.80 -11.42 10.68
N ALA A 81 6.27 -10.95 11.79
CA ALA A 81 6.92 -9.97 12.63
C ALA A 81 6.85 -10.44 14.08
N ARG A 82 7.97 -10.31 14.79
CA ARG A 82 8.07 -10.72 16.20
C ARG A 82 8.70 -9.59 17.02
N ALA A 83 8.12 -9.33 18.18
CA ALA A 83 8.71 -8.43 19.16
C ALA A 83 9.80 -9.18 19.96
N PHE A 84 10.84 -8.45 20.36
CA PHE A 84 11.84 -8.88 21.32
C PHE A 84 12.18 -7.73 22.29
N SER A 85 13.12 -7.90 23.21
CA SER A 85 13.35 -6.97 24.33
C SER A 85 13.56 -5.50 23.92
N ASP A 86 14.19 -5.26 22.77
CA ASP A 86 14.60 -3.94 22.33
C ASP A 86 14.16 -3.59 20.89
N GLY A 87 13.15 -4.31 20.37
CA GLY A 87 12.62 -4.01 19.04
C GLY A 87 11.81 -5.11 18.39
N PHE A 88 11.94 -5.19 17.08
CA PHE A 88 11.17 -6.09 16.20
C PHE A 88 12.08 -6.76 15.19
N ALA A 89 11.77 -8.01 14.90
CA ALA A 89 12.33 -8.76 13.78
C ALA A 89 11.23 -9.02 12.75
N VAL A 90 11.52 -8.78 11.48
CA VAL A 90 10.62 -9.05 10.35
C VAL A 90 11.29 -10.07 9.44
N ASP A 91 10.61 -11.18 9.21
CA ASP A 91 11.08 -12.24 8.30
C ASP A 91 10.38 -12.09 6.94
N LEU A 92 11.16 -12.12 5.88
CA LEU A 92 10.66 -12.10 4.51
C LEU A 92 10.35 -13.51 3.99
N SER A 93 9.52 -13.60 2.96
CA SER A 93 9.25 -14.84 2.23
C SER A 93 10.52 -15.50 1.65
N SER A 94 11.55 -14.70 1.39
CA SER A 94 12.88 -15.16 0.94
C SER A 94 13.73 -15.83 2.03
N GLY A 95 13.29 -15.79 3.30
CA GLY A 95 14.06 -16.25 4.45
C GLY A 95 15.02 -15.21 5.05
N VAL A 96 15.14 -14.04 4.44
CA VAL A 96 15.93 -12.94 5.00
C VAL A 96 15.20 -12.31 6.18
N GLN A 97 15.94 -11.98 7.24
CA GLN A 97 15.41 -11.29 8.41
C GLN A 97 16.01 -9.89 8.54
N HIS A 98 15.16 -8.93 8.84
CA HIS A 98 15.56 -7.56 9.19
C HIS A 98 15.13 -7.21 10.62
N ARG A 99 15.90 -6.31 11.28
CA ARG A 99 15.63 -5.88 12.65
C ARG A 99 15.57 -4.36 12.75
N ALA A 100 14.62 -3.88 13.56
CA ALA A 100 14.47 -2.46 13.88
C ALA A 100 13.98 -2.25 15.31
N ARG A 101 14.19 -1.04 15.81
CA ARG A 101 13.65 -0.61 17.11
C ARG A 101 12.13 -0.44 17.08
N ARG A 102 11.58 -0.06 15.93
CA ARG A 102 10.14 0.22 15.72
C ARG A 102 9.65 -0.46 14.46
N LEU A 103 8.37 -0.80 14.46
CA LEU A 103 7.69 -1.40 13.32
C LEU A 103 6.44 -0.57 13.00
N ILE A 104 6.29 -0.21 11.72
CA ILE A 104 5.10 0.43 11.18
C ILE A 104 4.46 -0.54 10.19
N LEU A 105 3.21 -0.89 10.44
CA LEU A 105 2.41 -1.72 9.55
C LEU A 105 1.58 -0.82 8.64
N ALA A 106 1.96 -0.73 7.38
CA ALA A 106 1.28 -0.01 6.31
C ALA A 106 0.85 -0.97 5.18
N THR A 107 0.45 -2.16 5.59
CA THR A 107 0.19 -3.32 4.72
C THR A 107 -1.01 -3.16 3.79
N GLY A 108 -1.86 -2.16 4.05
CA GLY A 108 -3.11 -2.00 3.32
C GLY A 108 -4.08 -3.15 3.59
N VAL A 109 -4.91 -3.44 2.60
CA VAL A 109 -5.91 -4.53 2.65
C VAL A 109 -5.87 -5.34 1.36
N SER A 110 -6.24 -6.61 1.46
CA SER A 110 -6.52 -7.49 0.33
C SER A 110 -7.99 -7.84 0.34
N ASP A 111 -8.65 -7.71 -0.81
CA ASP A 111 -10.07 -8.01 -0.95
C ASP A 111 -10.26 -9.51 -1.24
N THR A 112 -11.13 -10.15 -0.48
CA THR A 112 -11.61 -11.50 -0.80
C THR A 112 -12.88 -11.35 -1.64
N LEU A 113 -12.78 -11.76 -2.91
CA LEU A 113 -13.90 -11.65 -3.84
C LEU A 113 -14.85 -12.82 -3.67
N PRO A 114 -16.18 -12.61 -3.83
CA PRO A 114 -17.15 -13.70 -3.85
C PRO A 114 -16.89 -14.62 -5.07
N ALA A 115 -17.27 -15.89 -4.95
CA ALA A 115 -17.07 -16.90 -5.98
C ALA A 115 -18.09 -16.74 -7.14
N ILE A 116 -18.08 -15.58 -7.80
CA ILE A 116 -18.93 -15.26 -8.94
C ILE A 116 -18.07 -15.32 -10.22
N PRO A 117 -18.46 -16.12 -11.24
CA PRO A 117 -17.69 -16.20 -12.47
C PRO A 117 -17.48 -14.83 -13.13
N GLY A 118 -16.23 -14.51 -13.46
CA GLY A 118 -15.85 -13.28 -14.15
C GLY A 118 -15.63 -12.05 -13.25
N ILE A 119 -15.95 -12.10 -11.95
CA ILE A 119 -15.80 -10.95 -11.06
C ILE A 119 -14.34 -10.48 -10.95
N GLY A 120 -13.39 -11.40 -10.84
CA GLY A 120 -11.98 -11.09 -10.73
C GLY A 120 -11.39 -10.35 -11.93
N LYS A 121 -11.93 -10.62 -13.13
CA LYS A 121 -11.51 -9.93 -14.36
C LYS A 121 -12.06 -8.50 -14.48
N ARG A 122 -13.06 -8.17 -13.69
CA ARG A 122 -13.75 -6.88 -13.71
C ARG A 122 -13.47 -6.04 -12.48
N TRP A 123 -12.71 -6.61 -11.55
CA TRP A 123 -12.39 -5.96 -10.26
C TRP A 123 -11.50 -4.75 -10.46
N GLY A 124 -11.95 -3.61 -9.94
CA GLY A 124 -11.28 -2.32 -10.10
C GLY A 124 -11.60 -1.57 -11.39
N GLU A 125 -12.32 -2.21 -12.33
CA GLU A 125 -12.75 -1.61 -13.60
C GLU A 125 -14.27 -1.37 -13.64
N THR A 126 -15.05 -2.45 -13.74
CA THR A 126 -16.53 -2.39 -13.78
C THR A 126 -17.19 -3.01 -12.55
N VAL A 127 -16.43 -3.68 -11.70
CA VAL A 127 -16.83 -4.09 -10.35
C VAL A 127 -16.01 -3.29 -9.36
N LEU A 128 -16.65 -2.33 -8.72
CA LEU A 128 -16.03 -1.32 -7.87
C LEU A 128 -16.39 -1.57 -6.42
N HIS A 129 -15.43 -1.39 -5.51
CA HIS A 129 -15.62 -1.63 -4.07
C HIS A 129 -15.84 -0.36 -3.26
N CYS A 130 -15.57 0.80 -3.84
CA CYS A 130 -15.57 2.07 -3.13
C CYS A 130 -16.39 3.14 -3.89
N PRO A 131 -17.55 3.52 -3.37
CA PRO A 131 -18.37 4.54 -4.02
C PRO A 131 -17.72 5.94 -4.02
N TYR A 132 -16.87 6.23 -3.03
CA TYR A 132 -16.14 7.50 -2.98
C TYR A 132 -14.97 7.56 -3.96
N CYS A 133 -14.37 6.40 -4.28
CA CYS A 133 -13.20 6.35 -5.15
C CYS A 133 -13.58 6.39 -6.63
N HIS A 134 -14.77 5.89 -6.99
CA HIS A 134 -15.17 5.69 -8.39
C HIS A 134 -16.65 6.06 -8.67
N GLY A 135 -17.42 6.42 -7.65
CA GLY A 135 -18.85 6.67 -7.84
C GLY A 135 -19.14 7.89 -8.71
N TYR A 136 -18.25 8.87 -8.70
CA TYR A 136 -18.39 10.07 -9.53
C TYR A 136 -18.19 9.74 -11.02
N GLU A 137 -17.26 8.86 -11.36
CA GLU A 137 -16.93 8.47 -12.74
C GLU A 137 -18.03 7.60 -13.37
N VAL A 138 -18.77 6.85 -12.54
CA VAL A 138 -19.88 5.99 -12.97
C VAL A 138 -21.27 6.60 -12.71
N ARG A 139 -21.34 7.90 -12.45
CA ARG A 139 -22.61 8.60 -12.29
C ARG A 139 -23.43 8.55 -13.57
N ASP A 140 -24.74 8.69 -13.42
CA ASP A 140 -25.71 8.78 -14.54
C ASP A 140 -25.82 7.51 -15.40
N VAL A 141 -25.34 6.37 -14.93
CA VAL A 141 -25.54 5.06 -15.55
C VAL A 141 -26.24 4.08 -14.59
N PRO A 142 -26.95 3.07 -15.10
CA PRO A 142 -27.54 2.04 -14.26
C PRO A 142 -26.46 1.28 -13.49
N LEU A 143 -26.60 1.20 -12.16
CA LEU A 143 -25.69 0.48 -11.28
C LEU A 143 -26.40 -0.71 -10.62
N GLY A 144 -25.67 -1.83 -10.53
CA GLY A 144 -26.07 -2.99 -9.75
C GLY A 144 -25.29 -3.05 -8.43
N VAL A 145 -25.91 -3.60 -7.39
CA VAL A 145 -25.25 -3.85 -6.10
C VAL A 145 -25.15 -5.35 -5.86
N ILE A 146 -23.93 -5.82 -5.58
CA ILE A 146 -23.68 -7.21 -5.16
C ILE A 146 -23.55 -7.23 -3.65
N ALA A 147 -24.57 -7.77 -2.95
CA ALA A 147 -24.50 -7.98 -1.51
C ALA A 147 -23.64 -9.22 -1.22
N ALA A 148 -22.45 -9.01 -0.69
CA ALA A 148 -21.50 -10.08 -0.36
C ALA A 148 -21.67 -10.61 1.09
N GLN A 149 -22.46 -9.94 1.91
CA GLN A 149 -22.81 -10.36 3.29
C GLN A 149 -24.30 -10.17 3.53
N PRO A 150 -24.94 -10.97 4.42
CA PRO A 150 -26.29 -10.71 4.87
C PRO A 150 -26.39 -9.30 5.45
N MET A 151 -27.40 -8.55 5.02
CA MET A 151 -27.74 -7.25 5.62
C MET A 151 -28.44 -7.46 6.96
#